data_13762a1429944b2ce4422b0d74f1810d
#
_entry.id   13762a1429944b2ce4422b0d74f1810d
#
_cell.length_a   1.000
_cell.length_b   1.000
_cell.length_c   1.000
_cell.angle_alpha   90.00
_cell.angle_beta   90.00
_cell.angle_gamma   90.00
#
_symmetry.space_group_name_H-M   'P 1'
#
loop_
_entity.id
_entity.type
_entity.pdbx_description
1 polymer ?
#
loop_
_entity_poly.entity_id
_entity_poly.type
_entity_poly.pdbx_seq_one_letter_code
_entity_poly.pdbx_strand_id
1 'polypeptide(L)'
;MKFYINSLEMKRLALLLFVPFVLMGCKETKMPNAIDLADLDTTVAPGEDFYQYANGGWIKRTEIPSDRVRYGAFDILQEQTEEKVKDILFRAWERKGDTTNQDWLKIGDFYASGMDTVAIEAAGLTPLDPDLDIIKNLTESTDLVREFARERSIGGGDPFYVSVDQDSKDATAYILNISQNGLGMPDRDYYFGDDERIKGLQDAYIKMLTRFFVLMGNDEANATSMASDVFELERKMAEASLSRLEYRDPHLTYNKLTEEQLQKLTPNIDWKLFFQNLGVEMPNEVLVDNPKFLQAIDKLLKETPINVWKDYLAVHFITSYASALSQPFADASFDFYGKALSGQQVQSPRWRRVMRTTQGVLGEVIGKAYVAENFPPEAKERMLTLVQNLRAAYRERMAELPWMSAETK
;
A
#
# COMPACT_ATOMS: atom_id res chain seq x y z
N MET A 1 36.56 60.77 -43.98
CA MET A 1 37.51 59.67 -44.05
C MET A 1 36.69 58.35 -44.05
N LYS A 2 36.41 57.72 -45.23
CA LYS A 2 35.59 56.50 -45.34
C LYS A 2 36.55 55.31 -45.29
N PHE A 3 36.41 54.49 -44.27
CA PHE A 3 37.12 53.21 -44.20
C PHE A 3 36.33 52.13 -45.01
N TYR A 4 36.87 51.70 -46.12
CA TYR A 4 36.43 50.54 -46.85
C TYR A 4 37.03 49.28 -46.22
N ILE A 5 36.20 48.49 -45.50
CA ILE A 5 36.59 47.17 -45.04
C ILE A 5 36.39 46.19 -46.19
N ASN A 6 37.45 45.49 -46.55
CA ASN A 6 37.53 44.64 -47.74
C ASN A 6 36.70 43.37 -47.51
N SER A 7 35.83 43.01 -48.46
CA SER A 7 34.86 41.92 -48.40
C SER A 7 35.49 40.54 -48.18
N LEU A 8 36.81 40.39 -48.37
CA LEU A 8 37.54 39.15 -48.14
C LEU A 8 37.83 38.86 -46.67
N GLU A 9 38.00 39.87 -45.84
CA GLU A 9 38.25 39.70 -44.39
C GLU A 9 36.97 39.35 -43.63
N MET A 10 35.82 39.87 -44.04
CA MET A 10 34.53 39.46 -43.44
C MET A 10 34.16 37.99 -43.71
N LYS A 11 34.58 37.44 -44.88
CA LYS A 11 34.36 35.99 -45.17
C LYS A 11 35.28 35.08 -44.37
N ARG A 12 36.48 35.52 -43.99
CA ARG A 12 37.40 34.78 -43.11
C ARG A 12 36.99 34.84 -41.64
N LEU A 13 36.43 35.95 -41.19
CA LEU A 13 35.92 36.11 -39.83
C LEU A 13 34.60 35.30 -39.61
N ALA A 14 33.73 35.23 -40.65
CA ALA A 14 32.53 34.41 -40.60
C ALA A 14 32.82 32.90 -40.59
N LEU A 15 33.93 32.47 -41.26
CA LEU A 15 34.32 31.05 -41.27
C LEU A 15 34.95 30.58 -39.93
N LEU A 16 35.59 31.49 -39.17
CA LEU A 16 36.18 31.21 -37.87
C LEU A 16 35.17 31.18 -36.71
N LEU A 17 34.00 31.83 -36.88
CA LEU A 17 32.90 31.79 -35.91
C LEU A 17 31.95 30.59 -36.09
N PHE A 18 32.03 29.85 -37.18
CA PHE A 18 31.15 28.69 -37.47
C PHE A 18 31.76 27.33 -37.09
N VAL A 19 33.07 27.27 -36.83
CA VAL A 19 33.78 26.02 -36.54
C VAL A 19 33.59 25.49 -35.11
N PRO A 20 33.38 26.31 -34.06
CA PRO A 20 33.14 25.76 -32.72
C PRO A 20 31.69 25.27 -32.48
N PHE A 21 30.72 25.54 -33.39
CA PHE A 21 29.31 25.10 -33.16
C PHE A 21 29.01 23.70 -33.73
N VAL A 22 29.89 23.12 -34.51
CA VAL A 22 29.72 21.78 -35.10
C VAL A 22 30.37 20.68 -34.22
N LEU A 23 31.15 21.06 -33.19
CA LEU A 23 31.75 20.13 -32.24
C LEU A 23 30.99 19.94 -30.91
N MET A 24 29.81 20.57 -30.75
CA MET A 24 28.82 20.11 -29.79
C MET A 24 28.07 18.91 -30.37
N GLY A 25 28.86 17.94 -30.83
CA GLY A 25 28.39 16.66 -31.28
C GLY A 25 27.80 15.87 -30.14
N CYS A 26 26.70 15.26 -30.45
CA CYS A 26 26.07 14.11 -29.81
C CYS A 26 26.87 13.57 -28.60
N LYS A 27 26.43 13.88 -27.38
CA LYS A 27 26.63 12.94 -26.32
C LYS A 27 25.88 11.69 -26.78
N GLU A 28 26.62 10.73 -27.34
CA GLU A 28 26.16 9.36 -27.36
C GLU A 28 25.76 9.04 -25.92
N THR A 29 24.48 9.01 -25.64
CA THR A 29 23.96 8.33 -24.46
C THR A 29 24.35 6.88 -24.67
N LYS A 30 25.57 6.50 -24.19
CA LYS A 30 25.93 5.10 -24.03
C LYS A 30 24.76 4.47 -23.30
N MET A 31 24.04 3.58 -23.98
CA MET A 31 23.11 2.70 -23.31
C MET A 31 23.87 2.08 -22.13
N PRO A 32 23.36 2.16 -20.91
CA PRO A 32 24.03 1.52 -19.79
C PRO A 32 24.25 0.05 -20.15
N ASN A 33 25.44 -0.46 -19.91
CA ASN A 33 25.71 -1.88 -20.10
C ASN A 33 24.68 -2.68 -19.32
N ALA A 34 24.15 -3.73 -19.90
CA ALA A 34 23.16 -4.60 -19.24
C ALA A 34 23.70 -5.19 -17.92
N ILE A 35 25.04 -5.26 -17.79
CA ILE A 35 25.77 -5.65 -16.58
C ILE A 35 26.80 -4.55 -16.31
N ASP A 36 26.77 -3.95 -15.13
CA ASP A 36 27.82 -3.06 -14.66
C ASP A 36 28.94 -3.91 -14.04
N LEU A 37 30.09 -3.96 -14.70
CA LEU A 37 31.25 -4.72 -14.21
C LEU A 37 31.77 -4.21 -12.84
N ALA A 38 31.46 -2.98 -12.47
CA ALA A 38 31.80 -2.44 -11.15
C ALA A 38 30.98 -3.08 -10.00
N ASP A 39 29.86 -3.74 -10.33
CA ASP A 39 29.04 -4.46 -9.35
C ASP A 39 29.71 -5.77 -8.91
N LEU A 40 30.63 -6.31 -9.74
CA LEU A 40 31.28 -7.57 -9.47
C LEU A 40 32.35 -7.43 -8.36
N ASP A 41 32.47 -8.45 -7.52
CA ASP A 41 33.61 -8.67 -6.61
C ASP A 41 34.46 -9.82 -7.15
N THR A 42 35.41 -9.49 -8.00
CA THR A 42 36.30 -10.48 -8.62
C THR A 42 37.30 -11.10 -7.64
N THR A 43 37.32 -10.69 -6.38
CA THR A 43 38.17 -11.32 -5.32
C THR A 43 37.55 -12.60 -4.79
N VAL A 44 36.25 -12.86 -5.09
CA VAL A 44 35.54 -14.07 -4.71
C VAL A 44 35.32 -14.95 -5.94
N ALA A 45 35.59 -16.23 -5.82
CA ALA A 45 35.35 -17.17 -6.93
C ALA A 45 33.84 -17.42 -7.11
N PRO A 46 33.32 -17.37 -8.35
CA PRO A 46 31.87 -17.53 -8.58
C PRO A 46 31.31 -18.90 -8.18
N GLY A 47 32.17 -19.92 -8.06
CA GLY A 47 31.80 -21.24 -7.58
C GLY A 47 31.77 -21.38 -6.04
N GLU A 48 32.32 -20.41 -5.31
CA GLU A 48 32.29 -20.37 -3.85
C GLU A 48 31.10 -19.56 -3.33
N ASP A 49 30.93 -18.33 -3.81
CA ASP A 49 29.80 -17.47 -3.49
C ASP A 49 29.43 -16.62 -4.72
N PHE A 50 28.48 -17.11 -5.48
CA PHE A 50 28.03 -16.43 -6.70
C PHE A 50 27.33 -15.11 -6.38
N TYR A 51 26.61 -15.01 -5.27
CA TYR A 51 25.93 -13.76 -4.88
C TYR A 51 26.95 -12.66 -4.56
N GLN A 52 27.95 -12.97 -3.75
CA GLN A 52 29.02 -12.04 -3.42
C GLN A 52 29.85 -11.68 -4.67
N TYR A 53 30.18 -12.67 -5.52
CA TYR A 53 30.87 -12.41 -6.80
C TYR A 53 30.09 -11.42 -7.67
N ALA A 54 28.77 -11.63 -7.83
CA ALA A 54 27.95 -10.84 -8.75
C ALA A 54 27.57 -9.45 -8.21
N ASN A 55 27.47 -9.27 -6.88
CA ASN A 55 26.96 -8.07 -6.25
C ASN A 55 27.92 -7.39 -5.26
N GLY A 56 29.02 -8.01 -4.93
CA GLY A 56 29.90 -7.56 -3.85
C GLY A 56 30.51 -6.17 -4.06
N GLY A 57 30.80 -5.81 -5.32
CA GLY A 57 31.24 -4.46 -5.67
C GLY A 57 30.14 -3.41 -5.41
N TRP A 58 28.90 -3.72 -5.78
CA TRP A 58 27.75 -2.85 -5.51
C TRP A 58 27.50 -2.70 -4.00
N ILE A 59 27.48 -3.80 -3.25
CA ILE A 59 27.26 -3.82 -1.80
C ILE A 59 28.32 -2.97 -1.06
N LYS A 60 29.60 -3.06 -1.46
CA LYS A 60 30.68 -2.30 -0.83
C LYS A 60 30.56 -0.78 -0.98
N ARG A 61 29.91 -0.30 -2.07
CA ARG A 61 29.78 1.14 -2.35
C ARG A 61 28.40 1.71 -2.09
N THR A 62 27.44 0.88 -1.66
CA THR A 62 26.03 1.29 -1.50
C THR A 62 25.58 1.10 -0.07
N GLU A 63 25.11 2.18 0.53
CA GLU A 63 24.51 2.17 1.85
C GLU A 63 22.98 2.14 1.72
N ILE A 64 22.29 1.45 2.64
CA ILE A 64 20.83 1.49 2.72
C ILE A 64 20.43 2.86 3.28
N PRO A 65 19.61 3.65 2.56
CA PRO A 65 19.10 4.91 3.08
C PRO A 65 18.35 4.74 4.41
N SER A 66 18.49 5.69 5.33
CA SER A 66 17.93 5.58 6.70
C SER A 66 16.39 5.51 6.74
N ASP A 67 15.73 5.98 5.68
CA ASP A 67 14.28 5.88 5.51
C ASP A 67 13.83 4.60 4.78
N ARG A 68 14.73 3.61 4.66
CA ARG A 68 14.47 2.31 4.03
C ARG A 68 15.02 1.16 4.87
N VAL A 69 14.45 -0.03 4.68
CA VAL A 69 14.90 -1.26 5.35
C VAL A 69 15.64 -2.21 4.40
N ARG A 70 15.59 -1.90 3.12
CA ARG A 70 16.30 -2.61 2.04
C ARG A 70 16.62 -1.62 0.93
N TYR A 71 17.61 -1.98 0.11
CA TYR A 71 17.95 -1.18 -1.06
C TYR A 71 18.54 -2.07 -2.16
N GLY A 72 18.13 -1.86 -3.40
CA GLY A 72 18.57 -2.64 -4.54
C GLY A 72 18.17 -1.98 -5.86
N ALA A 73 18.40 -2.69 -6.98
CA ALA A 73 18.14 -2.15 -8.32
C ALA A 73 16.68 -1.71 -8.53
N PHE A 74 15.71 -2.43 -7.96
CA PHE A 74 14.30 -2.04 -8.03
C PHE A 74 13.99 -0.79 -7.21
N ASP A 75 14.68 -0.60 -6.07
CA ASP A 75 14.51 0.60 -5.25
C ASP A 75 15.08 1.83 -5.96
N ILE A 76 16.21 1.68 -6.66
CA ILE A 76 16.80 2.74 -7.50
C ILE A 76 15.86 3.12 -8.63
N LEU A 77 15.27 2.14 -9.32
CA LEU A 77 14.30 2.39 -10.40
C LEU A 77 13.04 3.06 -9.86
N GLN A 78 12.58 2.63 -8.69
CA GLN A 78 11.45 3.27 -8.01
C GLN A 78 11.75 4.74 -7.68
N GLU A 79 12.93 5.05 -7.15
CA GLU A 79 13.34 6.44 -6.88
C GLU A 79 13.34 7.31 -8.13
N GLN A 80 13.87 6.79 -9.24
CA GLN A 80 13.84 7.51 -10.51
C GLN A 80 12.41 7.78 -11.00
N THR A 81 11.51 6.84 -10.77
CA THR A 81 10.09 6.99 -11.09
C THR A 81 9.41 7.97 -10.14
N GLU A 82 9.70 7.87 -8.83
CA GLU A 82 9.19 8.80 -7.80
C GLU A 82 9.59 10.25 -8.09
N GLU A 83 10.82 10.52 -8.56
CA GLU A 83 11.24 11.88 -8.93
C GLU A 83 10.46 12.42 -10.15
N LYS A 84 10.14 11.58 -11.13
CA LYS A 84 9.30 11.98 -12.28
C LYS A 84 7.86 12.27 -11.84
N VAL A 85 7.29 11.43 -10.99
CA VAL A 85 5.95 11.64 -10.44
C VAL A 85 5.92 12.90 -9.55
N LYS A 86 6.93 13.09 -8.73
CA LYS A 86 7.09 14.30 -7.92
C LYS A 86 7.08 15.57 -8.79
N ASP A 87 7.81 15.57 -9.90
CA ASP A 87 7.79 16.70 -10.84
C ASP A 87 6.38 16.98 -11.40
N ILE A 88 5.63 15.93 -11.76
CA ILE A 88 4.22 16.08 -12.19
C ILE A 88 3.37 16.70 -11.07
N LEU A 89 3.50 16.23 -9.83
CA LEU A 89 2.74 16.74 -8.69
C LEU A 89 3.07 18.20 -8.38
N PHE A 90 4.35 18.57 -8.41
CA PHE A 90 4.79 19.94 -8.18
C PHE A 90 4.29 20.88 -9.29
N ARG A 91 4.39 20.50 -10.56
CA ARG A 91 3.84 21.28 -11.68
C ARG A 91 2.32 21.42 -11.59
N ALA A 92 1.60 20.39 -11.16
CA ALA A 92 0.16 20.46 -10.93
C ALA A 92 -0.17 21.40 -9.75
N TRP A 93 0.60 21.36 -8.69
CA TRP A 93 0.46 22.27 -7.54
C TRP A 93 0.71 23.74 -7.93
N GLU A 94 1.78 24.01 -8.71
CA GLU A 94 2.09 25.36 -9.20
C GLU A 94 0.96 25.94 -10.08
N ARG A 95 0.15 25.10 -10.70
CA ARG A 95 -1.03 25.47 -11.48
C ARG A 95 -2.31 25.58 -10.66
N LYS A 96 -2.19 25.61 -9.32
CA LYS A 96 -3.33 25.76 -8.43
C LYS A 96 -4.17 26.98 -8.83
N GLY A 97 -5.46 26.74 -9.13
CA GLY A 97 -6.40 27.75 -9.65
C GLY A 97 -6.51 27.78 -11.18
N ASP A 98 -5.69 27.04 -11.93
CA ASP A 98 -5.91 26.81 -13.37
C ASP A 98 -7.05 25.83 -13.58
N THR A 99 -8.22 26.33 -13.99
CA THR A 99 -9.42 25.53 -14.23
C THR A 99 -9.53 25.01 -15.67
N THR A 100 -8.54 25.24 -16.53
CA THR A 100 -8.58 24.81 -17.93
C THR A 100 -8.35 23.30 -18.07
N ASN A 101 -7.65 22.67 -17.11
CA ASN A 101 -7.39 21.23 -17.09
C ASN A 101 -7.81 20.63 -15.73
N GLN A 102 -8.97 20.00 -15.70
CA GLN A 102 -9.55 19.40 -14.48
C GLN A 102 -8.69 18.28 -13.87
N ASP A 103 -7.98 17.50 -14.67
CA ASP A 103 -7.07 16.44 -14.18
C ASP A 103 -5.90 17.06 -13.38
N TRP A 104 -5.28 18.10 -13.95
CA TRP A 104 -4.19 18.82 -13.28
C TRP A 104 -4.65 19.55 -12.03
N LEU A 105 -5.85 20.12 -12.05
CA LEU A 105 -6.44 20.77 -10.88
C LEU A 105 -6.64 19.78 -9.73
N LYS A 106 -7.24 18.61 -10.01
CA LYS A 106 -7.46 17.57 -9.00
C LYS A 106 -6.16 17.07 -8.39
N ILE A 107 -5.15 16.79 -9.22
CA ILE A 107 -3.82 16.37 -8.74
C ILE A 107 -3.21 17.43 -7.85
N GLY A 108 -3.19 18.69 -8.31
CA GLY A 108 -2.56 19.81 -7.60
C GLY A 108 -3.24 20.11 -6.27
N ASP A 109 -4.56 20.17 -6.24
CA ASP A 109 -5.34 20.47 -5.03
C ASP A 109 -5.23 19.34 -3.99
N PHE A 110 -5.31 18.08 -4.43
CA PHE A 110 -5.15 16.95 -3.52
C PHE A 110 -3.75 16.92 -2.92
N TYR A 111 -2.72 17.06 -3.75
CA TYR A 111 -1.33 17.09 -3.26
C TYR A 111 -1.08 18.28 -2.33
N ALA A 112 -1.57 19.48 -2.68
CA ALA A 112 -1.45 20.68 -1.86
C ALA A 112 -2.09 20.50 -0.48
N SER A 113 -3.29 19.89 -0.41
CA SER A 113 -3.97 19.64 0.87
C SER A 113 -3.13 18.75 1.81
N GLY A 114 -2.48 17.70 1.27
CA GLY A 114 -1.58 16.84 2.03
C GLY A 114 -0.27 17.53 2.46
N MET A 115 0.16 18.57 1.75
CA MET A 115 1.38 19.34 2.07
C MET A 115 1.13 20.51 3.02
N ASP A 116 -0.12 20.90 3.26
CA ASP A 116 -0.47 22.00 4.19
C ASP A 116 -0.41 21.54 5.65
N THR A 117 0.81 21.48 6.16
CA THR A 117 1.06 21.07 7.55
C THR A 117 0.41 22.01 8.57
N VAL A 118 0.28 23.29 8.26
CA VAL A 118 -0.32 24.27 9.19
C VAL A 118 -1.81 23.97 9.37
N ALA A 119 -2.53 23.76 8.28
CA ALA A 119 -3.95 23.41 8.35
C ALA A 119 -4.17 22.04 9.02
N ILE A 120 -3.33 21.05 8.71
CA ILE A 120 -3.42 19.69 9.28
C ILE A 120 -3.16 19.69 10.80
N GLU A 121 -2.11 20.39 11.26
CA GLU A 121 -1.84 20.52 12.71
C GLU A 121 -2.97 21.25 13.42
N ALA A 122 -3.53 22.31 12.83
CA ALA A 122 -4.66 23.04 13.40
C ALA A 122 -5.94 22.23 13.46
N ALA A 123 -6.19 21.37 12.46
CA ALA A 123 -7.37 20.49 12.40
C ALA A 123 -7.28 19.32 13.40
N GLY A 124 -6.08 18.82 13.66
CA GLY A 124 -5.87 17.70 14.59
C GLY A 124 -6.70 16.47 14.23
N LEU A 125 -7.59 16.04 15.14
CA LEU A 125 -8.50 14.90 14.96
C LEU A 125 -9.87 15.31 14.37
N THR A 126 -10.21 16.60 14.38
CA THR A 126 -11.53 17.13 14.01
C THR A 126 -12.11 16.59 12.68
N PRO A 127 -11.30 16.34 11.62
CA PRO A 127 -11.84 15.75 10.39
C PRO A 127 -12.48 14.37 10.57
N LEU A 128 -12.10 13.63 11.62
CA LEU A 128 -12.65 12.31 11.93
C LEU A 128 -13.78 12.33 12.97
N ASP A 129 -14.05 13.48 13.60
CA ASP A 129 -15.07 13.60 14.66
C ASP A 129 -16.44 13.07 14.23
N PRO A 130 -16.97 13.33 13.00
CA PRO A 130 -18.26 12.79 12.62
C PRO A 130 -18.34 11.26 12.65
N ASP A 131 -17.28 10.59 12.24
CA ASP A 131 -17.20 9.12 12.21
C ASP A 131 -16.98 8.56 13.62
N LEU A 132 -16.09 9.18 14.40
CA LEU A 132 -15.85 8.81 15.79
C LEU A 132 -17.09 9.01 16.66
N ASP A 133 -17.92 10.03 16.39
CA ASP A 133 -19.19 10.22 17.09
C ASP A 133 -20.21 9.11 16.76
N ILE A 134 -20.23 8.58 15.52
CA ILE A 134 -21.03 7.40 15.18
C ILE A 134 -20.58 6.21 16.05
N ILE A 135 -19.28 5.89 16.05
CA ILE A 135 -18.71 4.79 16.84
C ILE A 135 -19.05 4.96 18.35
N LYS A 136 -18.88 6.16 18.87
CA LYS A 136 -19.16 6.49 20.26
C LYS A 136 -20.61 6.22 20.66
N ASN A 137 -21.55 6.39 19.76
CA ASN A 137 -22.99 6.27 20.00
C ASN A 137 -23.54 4.86 19.76
N LEU A 138 -22.74 3.87 19.39
CA LEU A 138 -23.16 2.47 19.27
C LEU A 138 -23.65 1.97 20.64
N THR A 139 -24.76 1.22 20.68
CA THR A 139 -25.38 0.77 21.92
C THR A 139 -25.60 -0.73 22.00
N GLU A 140 -25.72 -1.40 20.85
CA GLU A 140 -26.03 -2.83 20.77
C GLU A 140 -25.28 -3.53 19.63
N SER A 141 -25.31 -4.86 19.60
CA SER A 141 -24.61 -5.66 18.57
C SER A 141 -25.09 -5.43 17.16
N THR A 142 -26.37 -5.07 16.97
CA THR A 142 -26.91 -4.71 15.66
C THR A 142 -26.31 -3.41 15.13
N ASP A 143 -25.98 -2.46 16.02
CA ASP A 143 -25.25 -1.24 15.65
C ASP A 143 -23.83 -1.57 15.20
N LEU A 144 -23.15 -2.53 15.87
CA LEU A 144 -21.83 -2.99 15.46
C LEU A 144 -21.85 -3.60 14.05
N VAL A 145 -22.86 -4.40 13.70
CA VAL A 145 -23.00 -5.00 12.36
C VAL A 145 -23.17 -3.91 11.28
N ARG A 146 -23.94 -2.88 11.55
CA ARG A 146 -24.08 -1.71 10.66
C ARG A 146 -22.75 -0.98 10.51
N GLU A 147 -22.06 -0.80 11.61
CA GLU A 147 -20.78 -0.09 11.65
C GLU A 147 -19.68 -0.87 10.90
N PHE A 148 -19.60 -2.19 11.02
CA PHE A 148 -18.67 -2.99 10.22
C PHE A 148 -18.88 -2.80 8.71
N ALA A 149 -20.13 -2.74 8.26
CA ALA A 149 -20.45 -2.46 6.86
C ALA A 149 -20.04 -1.03 6.45
N ARG A 150 -20.25 -0.05 7.34
CA ARG A 150 -19.84 1.34 7.11
C ARG A 150 -18.33 1.48 7.07
N GLU A 151 -17.61 0.92 8.06
CA GLU A 151 -16.14 0.90 8.12
C GLU A 151 -15.54 0.29 6.84
N ARG A 152 -16.13 -0.80 6.35
CA ARG A 152 -15.75 -1.41 5.06
C ARG A 152 -15.84 -0.44 3.89
N SER A 153 -16.89 0.42 3.88
CA SER A 153 -17.13 1.39 2.79
C SER A 153 -16.17 2.57 2.81
N ILE A 154 -15.68 2.97 3.99
CA ILE A 154 -14.85 4.16 4.17
C ILE A 154 -13.36 3.84 4.43
N GLY A 155 -12.97 2.57 4.40
CA GLY A 155 -11.58 2.15 4.62
C GLY A 155 -11.16 2.16 6.08
N GLY A 156 -12.09 1.95 7.01
CA GLY A 156 -11.84 1.79 8.44
C GLY A 156 -11.40 0.37 8.84
N GLY A 157 -11.50 0.07 10.13
CA GLY A 157 -11.05 -1.19 10.71
C GLY A 157 -12.21 -2.16 10.97
N ASP A 158 -12.54 -2.99 10.00
CA ASP A 158 -13.56 -4.03 10.13
C ASP A 158 -12.96 -5.39 10.54
N PRO A 159 -13.66 -6.20 11.35
CA PRO A 159 -13.12 -7.47 11.85
C PRO A 159 -13.07 -8.57 10.78
N PHE A 160 -13.73 -8.42 9.65
CA PHE A 160 -13.65 -9.32 8.49
C PHE A 160 -13.72 -8.54 7.19
N TYR A 161 -12.99 -9.02 6.19
CA TYR A 161 -12.87 -8.36 4.89
C TYR A 161 -13.86 -8.96 3.89
N VAL A 162 -14.53 -8.11 3.12
CA VAL A 162 -15.46 -8.53 2.05
C VAL A 162 -14.93 -8.03 0.71
N SER A 163 -14.81 -8.92 -0.25
CA SER A 163 -14.40 -8.65 -1.62
C SER A 163 -15.18 -9.47 -2.64
N VAL A 164 -15.13 -9.07 -3.89
CA VAL A 164 -15.64 -9.87 -5.00
C VAL A 164 -14.46 -10.34 -5.83
N ASP A 165 -14.37 -11.64 -6.05
CA ASP A 165 -13.30 -12.25 -6.81
C ASP A 165 -13.83 -13.35 -7.73
N GLN A 166 -12.99 -13.83 -8.62
CA GLN A 166 -13.30 -14.99 -9.47
C GLN A 166 -13.40 -16.25 -8.60
N ASP A 167 -14.44 -17.07 -8.79
CA ASP A 167 -14.56 -18.35 -8.08
C ASP A 167 -13.40 -19.28 -8.47
N SER A 168 -12.65 -19.75 -7.47
CA SER A 168 -11.47 -20.61 -7.68
C SER A 168 -11.80 -21.95 -8.33
N LYS A 169 -13.06 -22.41 -8.31
CA LYS A 169 -13.52 -23.66 -8.95
C LYS A 169 -14.32 -23.42 -10.23
N ASP A 170 -14.73 -22.19 -10.49
CA ASP A 170 -15.41 -21.78 -11.72
C ASP A 170 -14.90 -20.44 -12.19
N ALA A 171 -13.88 -20.46 -13.03
CA ALA A 171 -13.23 -19.25 -13.57
C ALA A 171 -14.17 -18.35 -14.41
N THR A 172 -15.39 -18.78 -14.71
CA THR A 172 -16.39 -17.99 -15.45
C THR A 172 -17.35 -17.24 -14.52
N ALA A 173 -17.34 -17.54 -13.23
CA ALA A 173 -18.19 -16.94 -12.21
C ALA A 173 -17.40 -16.00 -11.28
N TYR A 174 -18.09 -14.95 -10.83
CA TYR A 174 -17.62 -14.12 -9.71
C TYR A 174 -18.38 -14.51 -8.44
N ILE A 175 -17.68 -14.50 -7.31
CA ILE A 175 -18.25 -14.81 -6.01
C ILE A 175 -17.79 -13.79 -4.97
N LEU A 176 -18.66 -13.49 -4.02
CA LEU A 176 -18.33 -12.67 -2.87
C LEU A 176 -17.55 -13.50 -1.85
N ASN A 177 -16.40 -12.99 -1.43
CA ASN A 177 -15.53 -13.60 -0.44
C ASN A 177 -15.66 -12.87 0.90
N ILE A 178 -15.70 -13.64 1.99
CA ILE A 178 -15.61 -13.12 3.37
C ILE A 178 -14.36 -13.72 3.99
N SER A 179 -13.41 -12.85 4.31
CA SER A 179 -12.07 -13.21 4.75
C SER A 179 -11.77 -12.75 6.17
N GLN A 180 -10.92 -13.49 6.90
CA GLN A 180 -10.42 -13.07 8.19
C GLN A 180 -9.66 -11.74 8.08
N ASN A 181 -9.90 -10.83 9.03
CA ASN A 181 -9.31 -9.48 9.09
C ASN A 181 -9.29 -8.97 10.54
N GLY A 182 -8.96 -7.69 10.72
CA GLY A 182 -9.17 -6.97 11.97
C GLY A 182 -8.04 -7.07 12.98
N LEU A 183 -6.89 -7.65 12.61
CA LEU A 183 -5.71 -7.64 13.45
C LEU A 183 -4.85 -6.40 13.15
N GLY A 184 -4.41 -5.69 14.19
CA GLY A 184 -3.52 -4.53 14.03
C GLY A 184 -2.06 -4.91 13.83
N MET A 185 -1.63 -6.11 14.25
CA MET A 185 -0.34 -6.70 13.91
C MET A 185 -0.44 -7.60 12.67
N PRO A 186 0.68 -7.93 11.97
CA PRO A 186 0.65 -8.53 10.63
C PRO A 186 -0.07 -9.86 10.49
N ASP A 187 -0.07 -10.70 11.52
CA ASP A 187 -0.75 -11.99 11.56
C ASP A 187 -0.87 -12.53 13.00
N ARG A 188 -1.55 -13.68 13.14
CA ARG A 188 -1.82 -14.32 14.43
C ARG A 188 -0.57 -14.61 15.26
N ASP A 189 0.56 -14.94 14.62
CA ASP A 189 1.76 -15.41 15.32
C ASP A 189 2.38 -14.28 16.16
N TYR A 190 2.15 -13.04 15.81
CA TYR A 190 2.57 -11.86 16.58
C TYR A 190 1.84 -11.72 17.94
N TYR A 191 0.68 -12.35 18.11
CA TYR A 191 -0.11 -12.31 19.37
C TYR A 191 0.26 -13.43 20.33
N PHE A 192 0.93 -14.50 19.88
CA PHE A 192 1.22 -15.70 20.67
C PHE A 192 2.70 -16.03 20.81
N GLY A 193 3.58 -15.37 20.07
CA GLY A 193 5.03 -15.57 20.19
C GLY A 193 5.51 -15.13 21.59
N ASP A 194 6.41 -15.93 22.17
CA ASP A 194 6.93 -15.73 23.52
C ASP A 194 8.42 -15.33 23.55
N ASP A 195 9.05 -15.21 22.37
CA ASP A 195 10.41 -14.71 22.25
C ASP A 195 10.50 -13.20 22.54
N GLU A 196 11.69 -12.74 22.94
CA GLU A 196 11.91 -11.34 23.33
C GLU A 196 11.54 -10.33 22.23
N ARG A 197 11.74 -10.69 20.95
CA ARG A 197 11.43 -9.82 19.82
C ARG A 197 9.90 -9.65 19.70
N ILE A 198 9.14 -10.74 19.75
CA ILE A 198 7.69 -10.68 19.63
C ILE A 198 7.08 -9.95 20.83
N LYS A 199 7.55 -10.23 22.07
CA LYS A 199 7.11 -9.47 23.26
C LYS A 199 7.38 -7.98 23.13
N GLY A 200 8.58 -7.60 22.65
CA GLY A 200 8.89 -6.20 22.38
C GLY A 200 7.98 -5.55 21.33
N LEU A 201 7.51 -6.31 20.33
CA LEU A 201 6.54 -5.83 19.34
C LEU A 201 5.13 -5.70 19.92
N GLN A 202 4.70 -6.62 20.78
CA GLN A 202 3.42 -6.53 21.50
C GLN A 202 3.40 -5.28 22.40
N ASP A 203 4.45 -5.04 23.18
CA ASP A 203 4.59 -3.85 24.02
C ASP A 203 4.58 -2.56 23.20
N ALA A 204 5.30 -2.54 22.06
CA ALA A 204 5.33 -1.38 21.17
C ALA A 204 3.96 -1.12 20.51
N TYR A 205 3.21 -2.17 20.18
CA TYR A 205 1.86 -2.07 19.65
C TYR A 205 0.89 -1.48 20.67
N ILE A 206 0.85 -2.05 21.90
CA ILE A 206 0.03 -1.54 23.01
C ILE A 206 0.38 -0.08 23.30
N LYS A 207 1.67 0.28 23.28
CA LYS A 207 2.12 1.66 23.47
C LYS A 207 1.60 2.60 22.36
N MET A 208 1.56 2.16 21.10
CA MET A 208 0.97 2.93 20.02
C MET A 208 -0.53 3.17 20.26
N LEU A 209 -1.28 2.10 20.58
CA LEU A 209 -2.71 2.20 20.88
C LEU A 209 -2.96 3.16 22.07
N THR A 210 -2.20 3.01 23.15
CA THR A 210 -2.27 3.92 24.32
C THR A 210 -2.08 5.37 23.90
N ARG A 211 -1.06 5.64 23.06
CA ARG A 211 -0.78 6.99 22.59
C ARG A 211 -1.93 7.55 21.73
N PHE A 212 -2.57 6.73 20.92
CA PHE A 212 -3.75 7.17 20.18
C PHE A 212 -4.90 7.53 21.12
N PHE A 213 -5.20 6.72 22.14
CA PHE A 213 -6.23 7.04 23.12
C PHE A 213 -5.92 8.31 23.93
N VAL A 214 -4.65 8.56 24.28
CA VAL A 214 -4.24 9.82 24.92
C VAL A 214 -4.47 11.01 23.97
N LEU A 215 -4.12 10.88 22.69
CA LEU A 215 -4.36 11.92 21.68
C LEU A 215 -5.85 12.16 21.41
N MET A 216 -6.72 11.18 21.71
CA MET A 216 -8.18 11.34 21.71
C MET A 216 -8.71 12.04 22.98
N GLY A 217 -7.84 12.38 23.94
CA GLY A 217 -8.20 13.11 25.15
C GLY A 217 -8.41 12.25 26.42
N ASN A 218 -8.08 10.96 26.39
CA ASN A 218 -8.12 10.12 27.58
C ASN A 218 -6.89 10.36 28.46
N ASP A 219 -7.03 10.20 29.79
CA ASP A 219 -5.87 10.13 30.68
C ASP A 219 -5.07 8.84 30.45
N GLU A 220 -3.79 8.85 30.84
CA GLU A 220 -2.84 7.77 30.53
C GLU A 220 -3.24 6.40 31.13
N ALA A 221 -3.81 6.40 32.34
CA ALA A 221 -4.22 5.17 33.01
C ALA A 221 -5.41 4.52 32.27
N ASN A 222 -6.42 5.30 31.93
CA ASN A 222 -7.57 4.86 31.16
C ASN A 222 -7.16 4.43 29.74
N ALA A 223 -6.35 5.23 29.04
CA ALA A 223 -5.82 4.92 27.73
C ALA A 223 -5.05 3.58 27.68
N THR A 224 -4.26 3.28 28.74
CA THR A 224 -3.52 2.01 28.85
C THR A 224 -4.48 0.84 29.03
N SER A 225 -5.54 1.01 29.83
CA SER A 225 -6.57 -0.03 30.00
C SER A 225 -7.30 -0.31 28.68
N MET A 226 -7.75 0.75 27.98
CA MET A 226 -8.42 0.64 26.67
C MET A 226 -7.53 -0.08 25.66
N ALA A 227 -6.24 0.29 25.56
CA ALA A 227 -5.28 -0.35 24.68
C ALA A 227 -5.10 -1.85 24.98
N SER A 228 -5.05 -2.20 26.25
CA SER A 228 -4.95 -3.61 26.69
C SER A 228 -6.22 -4.40 26.35
N ASP A 229 -7.40 -3.82 26.51
CA ASP A 229 -8.67 -4.45 26.18
C ASP A 229 -8.81 -4.69 24.67
N VAL A 230 -8.38 -3.73 23.84
CA VAL A 230 -8.32 -3.89 22.39
C VAL A 230 -7.35 -4.99 21.99
N PHE A 231 -6.13 -5.00 22.56
CA PHE A 231 -5.15 -6.04 22.29
C PHE A 231 -5.67 -7.44 22.65
N GLU A 232 -6.37 -7.60 23.77
CA GLU A 232 -6.97 -8.87 24.17
C GLU A 232 -8.14 -9.28 23.26
N LEU A 233 -8.93 -8.34 22.74
CA LEU A 233 -9.94 -8.63 21.72
C LEU A 233 -9.30 -9.15 20.44
N GLU A 234 -8.28 -8.47 19.94
CA GLU A 234 -7.53 -8.91 18.76
C GLU A 234 -6.84 -10.26 18.99
N ARG A 235 -6.31 -10.53 20.19
CA ARG A 235 -5.71 -11.81 20.53
C ARG A 235 -6.71 -12.96 20.44
N LYS A 236 -7.97 -12.74 20.86
CA LYS A 236 -9.05 -13.72 20.69
C LYS A 236 -9.42 -13.93 19.22
N MET A 237 -9.40 -12.87 18.40
CA MET A 237 -9.56 -12.98 16.94
C MET A 237 -8.39 -13.77 16.32
N ALA A 238 -7.17 -13.46 16.72
CA ALA A 238 -5.95 -14.13 16.26
C ALA A 238 -5.94 -15.62 16.60
N GLU A 239 -6.52 -16.03 17.74
CA GLU A 239 -6.65 -17.44 18.12
C GLU A 239 -7.46 -18.25 17.09
N ALA A 240 -8.50 -17.64 16.53
CA ALA A 240 -9.35 -18.26 15.51
C ALA A 240 -8.85 -18.07 14.08
N SER A 241 -7.83 -17.23 13.86
CA SER A 241 -7.27 -16.95 12.55
C SER A 241 -6.41 -18.11 12.05
N LEU A 242 -6.42 -18.37 10.75
CA LEU A 242 -5.46 -19.22 10.08
C LEU A 242 -4.07 -18.59 10.11
N SER A 243 -3.04 -19.39 10.28
CA SER A 243 -1.67 -18.98 10.08
C SER A 243 -1.39 -18.64 8.61
N ARG A 244 -0.29 -17.92 8.35
CA ARG A 244 0.14 -17.60 6.96
C ARG A 244 0.33 -18.84 6.09
N LEU A 245 0.72 -19.97 6.67
CA LEU A 245 0.91 -21.22 5.95
C LEU A 245 -0.44 -21.87 5.62
N GLU A 246 -1.33 -21.99 6.61
CA GLU A 246 -2.67 -22.54 6.44
C GLU A 246 -3.51 -21.73 5.45
N TYR A 247 -3.38 -20.39 5.47
CA TYR A 247 -4.11 -19.49 4.56
C TYR A 247 -3.74 -19.69 3.08
N ARG A 248 -2.60 -20.34 2.79
CA ARG A 248 -2.19 -20.69 1.42
C ARG A 248 -2.78 -22.00 0.90
N ASP A 249 -3.43 -22.78 1.76
CA ASP A 249 -4.06 -24.03 1.34
C ASP A 249 -5.47 -23.75 0.79
N PRO A 250 -5.69 -23.89 -0.54
CA PRO A 250 -6.98 -23.63 -1.16
C PRO A 250 -8.07 -24.62 -0.72
N HIS A 251 -7.70 -25.77 -0.13
CA HIS A 251 -8.68 -26.71 0.42
C HIS A 251 -9.22 -26.24 1.77
N LEU A 252 -8.43 -25.49 2.54
CA LEU A 252 -8.87 -24.91 3.80
C LEU A 252 -9.70 -23.63 3.57
N THR A 253 -9.32 -22.84 2.58
CA THR A 253 -9.90 -21.51 2.34
C THR A 253 -11.09 -21.49 1.38
N TYR A 254 -11.45 -22.61 0.77
CA TYR A 254 -12.61 -22.71 -0.11
C TYR A 254 -13.83 -23.30 0.62
N ASN A 255 -14.61 -22.46 1.29
CA ASN A 255 -15.84 -22.89 1.97
C ASN A 255 -17.03 -22.11 1.41
N LYS A 256 -17.69 -22.67 0.39
CA LYS A 256 -18.86 -22.07 -0.26
C LYS A 256 -20.11 -22.31 0.57
N LEU A 257 -20.79 -21.25 0.96
CA LEU A 257 -21.96 -21.27 1.81
C LEU A 257 -23.13 -20.54 1.14
N THR A 258 -24.35 -21.11 1.28
CA THR A 258 -25.58 -20.36 0.97
C THR A 258 -25.86 -19.31 2.05
N GLU A 259 -26.75 -18.35 1.75
CA GLU A 259 -27.25 -17.36 2.73
C GLU A 259 -27.72 -18.05 4.02
N GLU A 260 -28.53 -19.12 3.91
CA GLU A 260 -29.05 -19.84 5.07
C GLU A 260 -27.92 -20.50 5.89
N GLN A 261 -26.93 -21.11 5.20
CA GLN A 261 -25.78 -21.72 5.87
C GLN A 261 -24.88 -20.68 6.56
N LEU A 262 -24.67 -19.54 5.93
CA LEU A 262 -23.92 -18.41 6.51
C LEU A 262 -24.62 -17.88 7.75
N GLN A 263 -25.94 -17.63 7.69
CA GLN A 263 -26.72 -17.15 8.82
C GLN A 263 -26.76 -18.18 9.97
N LYS A 264 -26.79 -19.48 9.67
CA LYS A 264 -26.71 -20.53 10.67
C LYS A 264 -25.32 -20.65 11.31
N LEU A 265 -24.27 -20.39 10.53
CA LEU A 265 -22.88 -20.38 11.01
C LEU A 265 -22.64 -19.28 12.05
N THR A 266 -23.26 -18.13 11.84
CA THR A 266 -23.06 -16.90 12.63
C THR A 266 -24.41 -16.24 12.95
N PRO A 267 -25.17 -16.81 13.91
CA PRO A 267 -26.55 -16.39 14.18
C PRO A 267 -26.68 -14.98 14.78
N ASN A 268 -25.61 -14.41 15.37
CA ASN A 268 -25.64 -13.07 15.96
C ASN A 268 -25.24 -11.97 14.95
N ILE A 269 -24.74 -12.33 13.76
CA ILE A 269 -24.47 -11.40 12.66
C ILE A 269 -25.67 -11.39 11.73
N ASP A 270 -26.38 -10.28 11.65
CA ASP A 270 -27.45 -10.08 10.66
C ASP A 270 -26.81 -9.72 9.31
N TRP A 271 -26.62 -10.74 8.46
CA TRP A 271 -25.98 -10.57 7.16
C TRP A 271 -26.84 -9.73 6.20
N LYS A 272 -28.16 -9.79 6.29
CA LYS A 272 -29.03 -8.94 5.47
C LYS A 272 -28.84 -7.47 5.82
N LEU A 273 -28.78 -7.18 7.13
CA LEU A 273 -28.50 -5.84 7.62
C LEU A 273 -27.10 -5.36 7.20
N PHE A 274 -26.08 -6.24 7.30
CA PHE A 274 -24.72 -5.94 6.87
C PHE A 274 -24.66 -5.55 5.38
N PHE A 275 -25.16 -6.41 4.48
CA PHE A 275 -25.13 -6.16 3.04
C PHE A 275 -25.99 -4.96 2.64
N GLN A 276 -27.14 -4.76 3.27
CA GLN A 276 -27.97 -3.58 3.07
C GLN A 276 -27.20 -2.28 3.39
N ASN A 277 -26.45 -2.25 4.49
CA ASN A 277 -25.65 -1.08 4.87
C ASN A 277 -24.40 -0.93 4.00
N LEU A 278 -23.88 -2.01 3.45
CA LEU A 278 -22.81 -1.98 2.44
C LEU A 278 -23.30 -1.49 1.07
N GLY A 279 -24.63 -1.38 0.88
CA GLY A 279 -25.23 -0.98 -0.41
C GLY A 279 -25.23 -2.10 -1.46
N VAL A 280 -25.14 -3.36 -1.03
CA VAL A 280 -25.08 -4.55 -1.89
C VAL A 280 -26.27 -5.46 -1.56
N GLU A 281 -26.89 -6.09 -2.58
CA GLU A 281 -27.87 -7.12 -2.33
C GLU A 281 -27.23 -8.35 -1.69
N MET A 282 -27.95 -9.01 -0.77
CA MET A 282 -27.49 -10.26 -0.15
C MET A 282 -27.27 -11.32 -1.24
N PRO A 283 -26.04 -11.84 -1.43
CA PRO A 283 -25.79 -12.85 -2.44
C PRO A 283 -26.37 -14.21 -2.02
N ASN A 284 -26.78 -15.02 -2.99
CA ASN A 284 -27.30 -16.38 -2.74
C ASN A 284 -26.22 -17.31 -2.16
N GLU A 285 -24.96 -17.10 -2.56
CA GLU A 285 -23.80 -17.87 -2.13
C GLU A 285 -22.61 -16.94 -1.87
N VAL A 286 -21.82 -17.27 -0.88
CA VAL A 286 -20.56 -16.61 -0.53
C VAL A 286 -19.45 -17.63 -0.36
N LEU A 287 -18.21 -17.20 -0.55
CA LEU A 287 -17.05 -17.99 -0.19
C LEU A 287 -16.48 -17.46 1.14
N VAL A 288 -16.34 -18.32 2.12
CA VAL A 288 -15.76 -18.00 3.42
C VAL A 288 -14.40 -18.67 3.52
N ASP A 289 -13.34 -17.90 3.70
CA ASP A 289 -11.99 -18.47 3.80
C ASP A 289 -11.75 -19.18 5.14
N ASN A 290 -12.31 -18.65 6.23
CA ASN A 290 -12.15 -19.22 7.57
C ASN A 290 -13.49 -19.22 8.35
N PRO A 291 -14.32 -20.28 8.22
CA PRO A 291 -15.57 -20.39 8.97
C PRO A 291 -15.41 -20.34 10.50
N LYS A 292 -14.29 -20.87 11.03
CA LYS A 292 -14.00 -20.81 12.48
C LYS A 292 -13.76 -19.38 12.95
N PHE A 293 -13.12 -18.58 12.14
CA PHE A 293 -12.91 -17.18 12.46
C PHE A 293 -14.23 -16.42 12.51
N LEU A 294 -15.11 -16.59 11.53
CA LEU A 294 -16.44 -15.95 11.57
C LEU A 294 -17.26 -16.39 12.77
N GLN A 295 -17.21 -17.66 13.16
CA GLN A 295 -17.85 -18.13 14.39
C GLN A 295 -17.25 -17.48 15.64
N ALA A 296 -15.95 -17.24 15.66
CA ALA A 296 -15.31 -16.53 16.77
C ALA A 296 -15.77 -15.05 16.82
N ILE A 297 -15.85 -14.35 15.70
CA ILE A 297 -16.40 -12.99 15.65
C ILE A 297 -17.85 -12.96 16.11
N ASP A 298 -18.69 -13.88 15.65
CA ASP A 298 -20.07 -14.02 16.07
C ASP A 298 -20.22 -14.19 17.59
N LYS A 299 -19.36 -15.02 18.19
CA LYS A 299 -19.30 -15.22 19.64
C LYS A 299 -18.81 -13.95 20.35
N LEU A 300 -17.76 -13.33 19.85
CA LEU A 300 -17.18 -12.11 20.44
C LEU A 300 -18.15 -10.93 20.40
N LEU A 301 -19.00 -10.82 19.37
CA LEU A 301 -20.08 -9.81 19.32
C LEU A 301 -21.03 -9.89 20.51
N LYS A 302 -21.26 -11.09 21.04
CA LYS A 302 -22.13 -11.33 22.19
C LYS A 302 -21.42 -11.23 23.54
N GLU A 303 -20.17 -11.70 23.60
CA GLU A 303 -19.44 -11.88 24.86
C GLU A 303 -18.59 -10.66 25.25
N THR A 304 -18.18 -9.84 24.27
CA THR A 304 -17.33 -8.67 24.52
C THR A 304 -18.19 -7.44 24.84
N PRO A 305 -17.86 -6.70 25.90
CA PRO A 305 -18.56 -5.45 26.21
C PRO A 305 -18.53 -4.47 25.03
N ILE A 306 -19.65 -3.79 24.79
CA ILE A 306 -19.79 -2.86 23.66
C ILE A 306 -18.71 -1.76 23.66
N ASN A 307 -18.26 -1.32 24.83
CA ASN A 307 -17.21 -0.30 24.92
C ASN A 307 -15.88 -0.77 24.35
N VAL A 308 -15.52 -2.05 24.53
CA VAL A 308 -14.29 -2.61 23.96
C VAL A 308 -14.36 -2.62 22.43
N TRP A 309 -15.53 -2.94 21.87
CA TRP A 309 -15.76 -2.84 20.43
C TRP A 309 -15.67 -1.40 19.91
N LYS A 310 -16.20 -0.43 20.66
CA LYS A 310 -16.08 0.99 20.31
C LYS A 310 -14.60 1.42 20.30
N ASP A 311 -13.86 1.05 21.32
CA ASP A 311 -12.44 1.36 21.43
C ASP A 311 -11.64 0.71 20.28
N TYR A 312 -11.94 -0.55 19.97
CA TYR A 312 -11.37 -1.26 18.83
C TYR A 312 -11.64 -0.53 17.50
N LEU A 313 -12.91 -0.24 17.21
CA LEU A 313 -13.28 0.45 15.96
C LEU A 313 -12.63 1.85 15.88
N ALA A 314 -12.69 2.64 16.94
CA ALA A 314 -12.14 3.98 16.98
C ALA A 314 -10.62 3.98 16.73
N VAL A 315 -9.87 3.09 17.42
CA VAL A 315 -8.40 3.08 17.27
C VAL A 315 -7.97 2.50 15.93
N HIS A 316 -8.68 1.53 15.35
CA HIS A 316 -8.42 1.03 14.00
C HIS A 316 -8.75 2.08 12.93
N PHE A 317 -9.87 2.79 13.10
CA PHE A 317 -10.22 3.91 12.23
C PHE A 317 -9.14 4.99 12.25
N ILE A 318 -8.68 5.42 13.43
CA ILE A 318 -7.56 6.36 13.55
C ILE A 318 -6.28 5.80 12.92
N THR A 319 -5.97 4.53 13.13
CA THR A 319 -4.77 3.89 12.55
C THR A 319 -4.77 3.99 11.03
N SER A 320 -5.92 3.80 10.38
CA SER A 320 -6.07 3.89 8.93
C SER A 320 -5.77 5.30 8.39
N TYR A 321 -6.03 6.34 9.18
CA TYR A 321 -5.83 7.74 8.78
C TYR A 321 -4.63 8.42 9.44
N ALA A 322 -3.93 7.77 10.37
CA ALA A 322 -2.89 8.35 11.20
C ALA A 322 -1.81 9.12 10.41
N SER A 323 -1.42 8.62 9.24
CA SER A 323 -0.41 9.26 8.38
C SER A 323 -0.88 10.57 7.73
N ALA A 324 -2.19 10.81 7.66
CA ALA A 324 -2.82 12.02 7.11
C ALA A 324 -3.20 13.03 8.20
N LEU A 325 -3.24 12.62 9.47
CA LEU A 325 -3.53 13.47 10.62
C LEU A 325 -2.31 14.31 11.05
N SER A 326 -2.46 15.04 12.18
CA SER A 326 -1.37 15.83 12.77
C SER A 326 -0.15 14.98 13.13
N GLN A 327 1.02 15.60 13.25
CA GLN A 327 2.29 14.92 13.42
C GLN A 327 2.32 13.93 14.60
N PRO A 328 1.70 14.19 15.79
CA PRO A 328 1.67 13.24 16.88
C PRO A 328 1.04 11.89 16.53
N PHE A 329 0.00 11.85 15.69
CA PHE A 329 -0.62 10.60 15.21
C PHE A 329 0.30 9.88 14.21
N ALA A 330 0.86 10.63 13.26
CA ALA A 330 1.80 10.10 12.28
C ALA A 330 3.05 9.50 12.94
N ASP A 331 3.56 10.15 13.99
CA ASP A 331 4.72 9.68 14.76
C ASP A 331 4.39 8.41 15.55
N ALA A 332 3.23 8.35 16.21
CA ALA A 332 2.81 7.16 16.95
C ALA A 332 2.70 5.94 16.02
N SER A 333 2.06 6.10 14.86
CA SER A 333 1.97 5.06 13.85
C SER A 333 3.35 4.66 13.32
N PHE A 334 4.24 5.61 13.04
CA PHE A 334 5.58 5.34 12.55
C PHE A 334 6.46 4.64 13.59
N ASP A 335 6.36 5.00 14.86
CA ASP A 335 7.14 4.37 15.94
C ASP A 335 6.84 2.87 16.05
N PHE A 336 5.62 2.44 15.77
CA PHE A 336 5.29 1.01 15.70
C PHE A 336 5.55 0.42 14.31
N TYR A 337 4.80 0.80 13.29
CA TYR A 337 4.83 0.16 11.97
C TYR A 337 6.14 0.39 11.21
N GLY A 338 6.71 1.58 11.33
CA GLY A 338 7.97 1.93 10.69
C GLY A 338 9.18 1.41 11.46
N LYS A 339 9.34 1.84 12.72
CA LYS A 339 10.55 1.52 13.51
C LYS A 339 10.52 0.12 14.10
N ALA A 340 9.55 -0.16 15.00
CA ALA A 340 9.55 -1.40 15.76
C ALA A 340 9.33 -2.61 14.85
N LEU A 341 8.30 -2.57 13.99
CA LEU A 341 7.90 -3.70 13.16
C LEU A 341 8.79 -3.88 11.94
N SER A 342 9.07 -2.79 11.19
CA SER A 342 9.79 -2.86 9.91
C SER A 342 11.28 -2.58 10.02
N GLY A 343 11.78 -1.97 11.12
CA GLY A 343 13.19 -1.63 11.32
C GLY A 343 13.65 -0.35 10.63
N GLN A 344 12.73 0.46 10.10
CA GLN A 344 13.02 1.73 9.47
C GLN A 344 13.50 2.75 10.51
N GLN A 345 14.60 3.48 10.24
CA GLN A 345 15.21 4.38 11.24
C GLN A 345 14.58 5.77 11.24
N VAL A 346 14.23 6.28 10.07
CA VAL A 346 13.71 7.63 9.84
C VAL A 346 12.44 7.56 9.00
N GLN A 347 11.44 8.36 9.35
CA GLN A 347 10.22 8.46 8.56
C GLN A 347 10.52 9.06 7.18
N SER A 348 9.93 8.50 6.13
CA SER A 348 10.05 9.05 4.77
C SER A 348 9.61 10.52 4.73
N PRO A 349 10.28 11.38 3.94
CA PRO A 349 9.94 12.80 3.83
C PRO A 349 8.45 13.00 3.51
N ARG A 350 7.84 14.07 4.04
CA ARG A 350 6.40 14.33 3.86
C ARG A 350 5.98 14.32 2.40
N TRP A 351 6.75 14.97 1.51
CA TRP A 351 6.43 15.00 0.09
C TRP A 351 6.26 13.59 -0.52
N ARG A 352 7.09 12.62 -0.09
CA ARG A 352 7.03 11.23 -0.56
C ARG A 352 5.80 10.50 0.02
N ARG A 353 5.47 10.74 1.29
CA ARG A 353 4.27 10.17 1.92
C ARG A 353 3.00 10.68 1.24
N VAL A 354 2.89 12.00 1.05
CA VAL A 354 1.75 12.64 0.37
C VAL A 354 1.67 12.19 -1.10
N MET A 355 2.80 12.09 -1.80
CA MET A 355 2.85 11.53 -3.16
C MET A 355 2.23 10.14 -3.22
N ARG A 356 2.60 9.23 -2.30
CA ARG A 356 2.05 7.86 -2.26
C ARG A 356 0.55 7.85 -2.02
N THR A 357 0.07 8.69 -1.10
CA THR A 357 -1.38 8.86 -0.87
C THR A 357 -2.07 9.39 -2.12
N THR A 358 -1.51 10.41 -2.77
CA THR A 358 -2.06 10.97 -4.01
C THR A 358 -2.11 9.93 -5.14
N GLN A 359 -1.06 9.11 -5.28
CA GLN A 359 -1.04 8.01 -6.24
C GLN A 359 -2.09 6.92 -5.91
N GLY A 360 -2.32 6.63 -4.64
CA GLY A 360 -3.36 5.69 -4.21
C GLY A 360 -4.78 6.15 -4.58
N VAL A 361 -5.04 7.45 -4.51
CA VAL A 361 -6.37 8.04 -4.79
C VAL A 361 -6.53 8.44 -6.25
N LEU A 362 -5.50 9.02 -6.88
CA LEU A 362 -5.54 9.62 -8.22
C LEU A 362 -4.58 8.94 -9.21
N GLY A 363 -4.25 7.65 -8.99
CA GLY A 363 -3.23 6.93 -9.74
C GLY A 363 -3.45 6.92 -11.24
N GLU A 364 -4.68 6.71 -11.71
CA GLU A 364 -5.03 6.72 -13.13
C GLU A 364 -4.79 8.10 -13.78
N VAL A 365 -5.17 9.16 -13.07
CA VAL A 365 -5.01 10.54 -13.56
C VAL A 365 -3.53 10.92 -13.63
N ILE A 366 -2.76 10.58 -12.60
CA ILE A 366 -1.30 10.76 -12.56
C ILE A 366 -0.62 9.89 -13.63
N GLY A 367 -1.06 8.64 -13.77
CA GLY A 367 -0.56 7.69 -14.76
C GLY A 367 -0.71 8.20 -16.19
N LYS A 368 -1.83 8.86 -16.50
CA LYS A 368 -2.07 9.50 -17.80
C LYS A 368 -1.04 10.59 -18.09
N ALA A 369 -0.75 11.46 -17.11
CA ALA A 369 0.28 12.49 -17.26
C ALA A 369 1.69 11.87 -17.38
N TYR A 370 1.99 10.85 -16.56
CA TYR A 370 3.27 10.14 -16.60
C TYR A 370 3.53 9.47 -17.96
N VAL A 371 2.53 8.75 -18.51
CA VAL A 371 2.63 8.05 -19.78
C VAL A 371 2.87 9.02 -20.93
N ALA A 372 2.18 10.16 -20.95
CA ALA A 372 2.34 11.18 -21.98
C ALA A 372 3.80 11.68 -22.10
N GLU A 373 4.55 11.69 -20.99
CA GLU A 373 5.92 12.24 -20.94
C GLU A 373 7.01 11.16 -20.91
N ASN A 374 6.72 9.98 -20.35
CA ASN A 374 7.74 8.98 -20.00
C ASN A 374 7.58 7.62 -20.69
N PHE A 375 6.51 7.41 -21.44
CA PHE A 375 6.24 6.14 -22.11
C PHE A 375 5.91 6.32 -23.59
N PRO A 376 6.93 6.47 -24.45
CA PRO A 376 6.74 6.71 -25.88
C PRO A 376 6.09 5.50 -26.57
N PRO A 377 5.41 5.70 -27.74
CA PRO A 377 4.73 4.64 -28.48
C PRO A 377 5.61 3.43 -28.80
N GLU A 378 6.89 3.65 -29.11
CA GLU A 378 7.85 2.59 -29.41
C GLU A 378 8.11 1.67 -28.21
N ALA A 379 8.10 2.21 -26.98
CA ALA A 379 8.20 1.41 -25.77
C ALA A 379 6.97 0.52 -25.60
N LYS A 380 5.78 1.03 -25.91
CA LYS A 380 4.53 0.26 -25.89
C LYS A 380 4.58 -0.90 -26.91
N GLU A 381 5.02 -0.66 -28.12
CA GLU A 381 5.15 -1.70 -29.16
C GLU A 381 6.13 -2.80 -28.73
N ARG A 382 7.28 -2.42 -28.15
CA ARG A 382 8.26 -3.40 -27.62
C ARG A 382 7.65 -4.24 -26.50
N MET A 383 6.88 -3.64 -25.59
CA MET A 383 6.18 -4.37 -24.51
C MET A 383 5.11 -5.31 -25.08
N LEU A 384 4.35 -4.89 -26.08
CA LEU A 384 3.38 -5.77 -26.75
C LEU A 384 4.07 -6.97 -27.40
N THR A 385 5.22 -6.76 -28.06
CA THR A 385 6.03 -7.84 -28.64
C THR A 385 6.52 -8.81 -27.55
N LEU A 386 7.00 -8.30 -26.42
CA LEU A 386 7.41 -9.12 -25.28
C LEU A 386 6.25 -9.98 -24.76
N VAL A 387 5.07 -9.38 -24.59
CA VAL A 387 3.86 -10.11 -24.15
C VAL A 387 3.47 -11.20 -25.16
N GLN A 388 3.54 -10.93 -26.45
CA GLN A 388 3.27 -11.92 -27.50
C GLN A 388 4.24 -13.10 -27.43
N ASN A 389 5.53 -12.83 -27.23
CA ASN A 389 6.56 -13.86 -27.08
C ASN A 389 6.34 -14.70 -25.81
N LEU A 390 5.98 -14.07 -24.68
CA LEU A 390 5.60 -14.78 -23.47
C LEU A 390 4.39 -15.72 -23.70
N ARG A 391 3.34 -15.23 -24.37
CA ARG A 391 2.17 -16.05 -24.71
C ARG A 391 2.53 -17.23 -25.61
N ALA A 392 3.45 -17.07 -26.57
CA ALA A 392 3.94 -18.16 -27.40
C ALA A 392 4.69 -19.20 -26.56
N ALA A 393 5.62 -18.77 -25.70
CA ALA A 393 6.37 -19.64 -24.81
C ALA A 393 5.44 -20.39 -23.83
N TYR A 394 4.41 -19.74 -23.28
CA TYR A 394 3.40 -20.42 -22.45
C TYR A 394 2.64 -21.50 -23.21
N ARG A 395 2.27 -21.24 -24.49
CA ARG A 395 1.57 -22.23 -25.31
C ARG A 395 2.43 -23.49 -25.52
N GLU A 396 3.71 -23.32 -25.83
CA GLU A 396 4.66 -24.43 -25.99
C GLU A 396 4.82 -25.21 -24.67
N ARG A 397 5.06 -24.49 -23.55
CA ARG A 397 5.21 -25.11 -22.23
C ARG A 397 3.97 -25.89 -21.80
N MET A 398 2.76 -25.31 -21.96
CA MET A 398 1.51 -25.99 -21.59
C MET A 398 1.32 -27.29 -22.35
N ALA A 399 1.70 -27.36 -23.64
CA ALA A 399 1.60 -28.55 -24.44
C ALA A 399 2.40 -29.75 -23.85
N GLU A 400 3.53 -29.45 -23.19
CA GLU A 400 4.46 -30.45 -22.63
C GLU A 400 4.14 -30.83 -21.16
N LEU A 401 3.23 -30.13 -20.47
CA LEU A 401 2.97 -30.39 -19.03
C LEU A 401 2.32 -31.74 -18.79
N PRO A 402 2.97 -32.67 -18.07
CA PRO A 402 2.45 -34.03 -17.89
C PRO A 402 1.26 -34.13 -16.91
N TRP A 403 1.13 -33.17 -16.01
CA TRP A 403 0.08 -33.11 -14.98
C TRP A 403 -1.23 -32.50 -15.49
N MET A 404 -1.22 -31.84 -16.65
CA MET A 404 -2.36 -31.16 -17.22
C MET A 404 -3.08 -32.08 -18.22
N SER A 405 -4.40 -32.26 -18.08
CA SER A 405 -5.19 -33.08 -19.01
C SER A 405 -5.21 -32.45 -20.43
N ALA A 406 -5.49 -33.28 -21.44
CA ALA A 406 -5.60 -32.80 -22.83
C ALA A 406 -6.73 -31.75 -22.99
N GLU A 407 -7.84 -31.93 -22.29
CA GLU A 407 -8.97 -31.00 -22.29
C GLU A 407 -8.57 -29.66 -21.71
N THR A 408 -7.88 -29.63 -20.57
CA THR A 408 -7.39 -28.39 -19.94
C THR A 408 -6.36 -27.67 -20.81
N LYS A 409 -5.46 -28.42 -21.47
CA LYS A 409 -4.51 -27.86 -22.46
C LYS A 409 -5.21 -27.17 -23.62
#